data_8bb450b12e3d4a704fa1ada6af6260ed
#
_entry.id   8bb450b12e3d4a704fa1ada6af6260ed
#
_cell.length_a   1.000
_cell.length_b   1.000
_cell.length_c   1.000
_cell.angle_alpha   90.00
_cell.angle_beta   90.00
_cell.angle_gamma   90.00
#
_symmetry.space_group_name_H-M   'P 1'
#
loop_
_entity.id
_entity.type
_entity.pdbx_description
1 polymer ?
#
loop_
_entity_poly.entity_id
_entity_poly.type
_entity_poly.pdbx_seq_one_letter_code
_entity_poly.pdbx_strand_id
1 'polypeptide(L)'
;MHNSIRRFFRLAFALISTEWQAVSIVILASTLQAFAVNYFTLHYHFPDLGVSGIAVLTNYVFGISPSWVILIGNLSLAFWARKDLNLHFLGLTLIAVFTFSTMLSVFAHYPLPLPDDKFMATVITGLIKGFSLGLMLKVGGSSGGTDIIGVALRKRYGIEIGRFSMFINFFILGLSIGVVGLEAVVYGAVGLYVNGVTTDNVTRSFDKRKQAIIITNIPDEVSRFINEHGRGVTRFEGRGGYTGQVRPVLFTLLSPGQVVQLKRYLKEHDENAFVSICDASEVLGKGFKSWRSL
;
A
#
# COMPACT_ATOMS: atom_id res chain seq x y z
N MET A 1 16.98 -3.01 31.39
CA MET A 1 17.37 -3.20 29.97
C MET A 1 17.23 -4.65 29.51
N HIS A 2 17.65 -5.66 30.28
CA HIS A 2 17.60 -7.08 29.91
C HIS A 2 16.16 -7.64 29.68
N ASN A 3 15.17 -7.21 30.46
CA ASN A 3 13.78 -7.65 30.32
C ASN A 3 13.07 -7.10 29.07
N SER A 4 13.45 -5.91 28.58
CA SER A 4 12.88 -5.32 27.37
C SER A 4 13.33 -6.06 26.10
N ILE A 5 14.59 -6.50 26.07
CA ILE A 5 15.17 -7.26 24.95
C ILE A 5 14.53 -8.66 24.86
N ARG A 6 14.38 -9.37 25.98
CA ARG A 6 13.69 -10.68 26.03
C ARG A 6 12.22 -10.58 25.63
N ARG A 7 11.55 -9.49 26.00
CA ARG A 7 10.15 -9.24 25.60
C ARG A 7 10.03 -8.95 24.10
N PHE A 8 11.00 -8.25 23.53
CA PHE A 8 11.09 -8.01 22.09
C PHE A 8 11.30 -9.30 21.29
N PHE A 9 12.23 -10.16 21.69
CA PHE A 9 12.46 -11.45 21.02
C PHE A 9 11.27 -12.42 21.14
N ARG A 10 10.57 -12.46 22.28
CA ARG A 10 9.33 -13.26 22.42
C ARG A 10 8.22 -12.73 21.54
N LEU A 11 8.06 -11.42 21.41
CA LEU A 11 7.06 -10.82 20.53
C LEU A 11 7.39 -11.05 19.05
N ALA A 12 8.67 -10.93 18.66
CA ALA A 12 9.10 -11.23 17.30
C ALA A 12 8.87 -12.72 16.96
N PHE A 13 9.17 -13.64 17.87
CA PHE A 13 8.92 -15.07 17.67
C PHE A 13 7.42 -15.40 17.61
N ALA A 14 6.59 -14.78 18.43
CA ALA A 14 5.13 -14.92 18.40
C ALA A 14 4.53 -14.37 17.11
N LEU A 15 5.01 -13.21 16.61
CA LEU A 15 4.62 -12.67 15.31
C LEU A 15 4.97 -13.63 14.17
N ILE A 16 6.18 -14.18 14.17
CA ILE A 16 6.63 -15.13 13.13
C ILE A 16 5.79 -16.40 13.15
N SER A 17 5.45 -16.92 14.32
CA SER A 17 4.68 -18.16 14.44
C SER A 17 3.18 -18.01 14.15
N THR A 18 2.61 -16.83 14.44
CA THR A 18 1.16 -16.56 14.29
C THR A 18 0.84 -15.94 12.92
N GLU A 19 1.77 -15.20 12.33
CA GLU A 19 1.58 -14.42 11.09
C GLU A 19 2.65 -14.72 10.04
N TRP A 20 3.06 -15.97 9.91
CA TRP A 20 4.12 -16.38 8.98
C TRP A 20 3.87 -15.92 7.53
N GLN A 21 2.60 -15.80 7.12
CA GLN A 21 2.24 -15.31 5.79
C GLN A 21 2.60 -13.84 5.60
N ALA A 22 2.29 -12.99 6.60
CA ALA A 22 2.65 -11.58 6.56
C ALA A 22 4.17 -11.39 6.54
N VAL A 23 4.89 -12.16 7.37
CA VAL A 23 6.36 -12.14 7.43
C VAL A 23 6.97 -12.56 6.10
N SER A 24 6.47 -13.63 5.48
CA SER A 24 6.95 -14.13 4.18
C SER A 24 6.73 -13.09 3.07
N ILE A 25 5.57 -12.44 3.06
CA ILE A 25 5.27 -11.36 2.11
C ILE A 25 6.23 -10.19 2.30
N VAL A 26 6.49 -9.79 3.54
CA VAL A 26 7.41 -8.68 3.86
C VAL A 26 8.83 -9.00 3.42
N ILE A 27 9.33 -10.21 3.69
CA ILE A 27 10.67 -10.66 3.26
C ILE A 27 10.77 -10.64 1.73
N LEU A 28 9.82 -11.22 1.02
CA LEU A 28 9.80 -11.23 -0.44
C LEU A 28 9.77 -9.81 -1.01
N ALA A 29 8.86 -8.97 -0.52
CA ALA A 29 8.71 -7.60 -0.97
C ALA A 29 9.96 -6.76 -0.70
N SER A 30 10.60 -6.89 0.47
CA SER A 30 11.85 -6.20 0.81
C SER A 30 13.00 -6.65 -0.09
N THR A 31 13.06 -7.94 -0.42
CA THR A 31 14.06 -8.48 -1.36
C THR A 31 13.87 -7.90 -2.76
N LEU A 32 12.63 -7.82 -3.25
CA LEU A 32 12.32 -7.19 -4.54
C LEU A 32 12.66 -5.69 -4.55
N GLN A 33 12.42 -4.97 -3.46
CA GLN A 33 12.84 -3.56 -3.35
C GLN A 33 14.35 -3.42 -3.37
N ALA A 34 15.09 -4.26 -2.64
CA ALA A 34 16.55 -4.24 -2.65
C ALA A 34 17.10 -4.53 -4.04
N PHE A 35 16.50 -5.47 -4.76
CA PHE A 35 16.82 -5.75 -6.15
C PHE A 35 16.64 -4.50 -7.03
N ALA A 36 15.48 -3.86 -6.96
CA ALA A 36 15.19 -2.66 -7.75
C ALA A 36 16.15 -1.50 -7.44
N VAL A 37 16.46 -1.28 -6.16
CA VAL A 37 17.38 -0.21 -5.76
C VAL A 37 18.79 -0.50 -6.22
N ASN A 38 19.31 -1.71 -6.03
CA ASN A 38 20.70 -2.04 -6.41
C ASN A 38 20.90 -2.00 -7.92
N TYR A 39 20.05 -2.69 -8.67
CA TYR A 39 20.27 -2.88 -10.11
C TYR A 39 19.78 -1.73 -10.97
N PHE A 40 18.80 -0.96 -10.52
CA PHE A 40 18.29 0.14 -11.34
C PHE A 40 18.58 1.50 -10.71
N THR A 41 18.19 1.74 -9.46
CA THR A 41 18.35 3.06 -8.84
C THR A 41 19.82 3.46 -8.74
N LEU A 42 20.65 2.61 -8.14
CA LEU A 42 22.08 2.88 -7.97
C LEU A 42 22.85 2.86 -9.29
N HIS A 43 22.55 1.91 -10.17
CA HIS A 43 23.26 1.75 -11.44
C HIS A 43 23.08 2.95 -12.38
N TYR A 44 21.85 3.45 -12.53
CA TYR A 44 21.55 4.60 -13.41
C TYR A 44 21.62 5.96 -12.70
N HIS A 45 22.06 5.99 -11.46
CA HIS A 45 22.15 7.20 -10.65
C HIS A 45 20.81 7.92 -10.51
N PHE A 46 19.70 7.17 -10.42
CA PHE A 46 18.40 7.75 -10.16
C PHE A 46 18.27 8.21 -8.70
N PRO A 47 17.61 9.34 -8.45
CA PRO A 47 17.25 9.71 -7.07
C PRO A 47 16.19 8.75 -6.53
N ASP A 48 16.21 8.54 -5.24
CA ASP A 48 15.19 7.79 -4.50
C ASP A 48 14.52 8.68 -3.46
N LEU A 49 13.56 8.15 -2.70
CA LEU A 49 12.76 8.91 -1.75
C LEU A 49 12.93 8.48 -0.30
N GLY A 50 12.51 9.36 0.60
CA GLY A 50 12.54 9.09 2.03
C GLY A 50 13.96 8.78 2.52
N VAL A 51 14.07 7.87 3.49
CA VAL A 51 15.37 7.44 4.04
C VAL A 51 16.22 6.73 2.97
N SER A 52 15.59 5.98 2.08
CA SER A 52 16.28 5.36 0.94
C SER A 52 16.87 6.43 0.01
N GLY A 53 16.16 7.53 -0.25
CA GLY A 53 16.67 8.66 -1.04
C GLY A 53 17.88 9.32 -0.41
N ILE A 54 17.85 9.57 0.90
CA ILE A 54 18.99 10.09 1.65
C ILE A 54 20.17 9.11 1.57
N ALA A 55 19.91 7.81 1.70
CA ALA A 55 20.95 6.79 1.63
C ALA A 55 21.61 6.70 0.25
N VAL A 56 20.81 6.80 -0.82
CA VAL A 56 21.29 6.83 -2.20
C VAL A 56 22.11 8.09 -2.47
N LEU A 57 21.64 9.26 -2.02
CA LEU A 57 22.41 10.52 -2.13
C LEU A 57 23.71 10.48 -1.36
N THR A 58 23.73 9.95 -0.13
CA THR A 58 24.96 9.78 0.64
C THR A 58 25.94 8.80 -0.04
N ASN A 59 25.44 7.81 -0.74
CA ASN A 59 26.30 6.94 -1.55
C ASN A 59 26.93 7.69 -2.72
N TYR A 60 26.16 8.49 -3.45
CA TYR A 60 26.70 9.25 -4.59
C TYR A 60 27.71 10.31 -4.20
N VAL A 61 27.52 10.96 -3.04
CA VAL A 61 28.41 12.05 -2.58
C VAL A 61 29.62 11.52 -1.81
N PHE A 62 29.40 10.57 -0.91
CA PHE A 62 30.40 10.12 0.07
C PHE A 62 30.86 8.67 -0.12
N GLY A 63 30.28 7.91 -1.06
CA GLY A 63 30.58 6.49 -1.26
C GLY A 63 30.13 5.57 -0.10
N ILE A 64 29.30 6.07 0.82
CA ILE A 64 28.80 5.28 1.96
C ILE A 64 27.80 4.25 1.44
N SER A 65 27.93 2.99 1.87
CA SER A 65 26.98 1.95 1.50
C SER A 65 25.55 2.31 1.93
N PRO A 66 24.57 2.33 1.01
CA PRO A 66 23.19 2.67 1.33
C PRO A 66 22.57 1.75 2.39
N SER A 67 23.01 0.50 2.44
CA SER A 67 22.52 -0.50 3.40
C SER A 67 22.67 -0.04 4.85
N TRP A 68 23.82 0.55 5.19
CA TRP A 68 24.07 1.07 6.54
C TRP A 68 23.23 2.30 6.87
N VAL A 69 23.13 3.22 5.92
CA VAL A 69 22.34 4.45 6.11
C VAL A 69 20.85 4.11 6.29
N ILE A 70 20.33 3.19 5.48
CA ILE A 70 18.95 2.71 5.58
C ILE A 70 18.71 2.02 6.93
N LEU A 71 19.60 1.12 7.32
CA LEU A 71 19.48 0.38 8.57
C LEU A 71 19.49 1.32 9.79
N ILE A 72 20.52 2.15 9.91
CA ILE A 72 20.68 3.07 11.05
C ILE A 72 19.57 4.12 11.06
N GLY A 73 19.25 4.72 9.91
CA GLY A 73 18.20 5.72 9.78
C GLY A 73 16.83 5.18 10.21
N ASN A 74 16.45 4.00 9.71
CA ASN A 74 15.17 3.40 10.07
C ASN A 74 15.12 2.90 11.52
N LEU A 75 16.21 2.37 12.06
CA LEU A 75 16.26 2.00 13.48
C LEU A 75 16.10 3.23 14.37
N SER A 76 16.74 4.35 14.03
CA SER A 76 16.61 5.62 14.75
C SER A 76 15.17 6.14 14.70
N LEU A 77 14.52 6.09 13.52
CA LEU A 77 13.13 6.49 13.35
C LEU A 77 12.17 5.57 14.11
N ALA A 78 12.38 4.26 14.05
CA ALA A 78 11.60 3.28 14.79
C ALA A 78 11.70 3.48 16.30
N PHE A 79 12.89 3.78 16.80
CA PHE A 79 13.11 4.10 18.22
C PHE A 79 12.39 5.40 18.63
N TRP A 80 12.47 6.44 17.80
CA TRP A 80 11.78 7.71 18.03
C TRP A 80 10.25 7.55 18.04
N ALA A 81 9.70 6.79 17.07
CA ALA A 81 8.26 6.62 16.90
C ALA A 81 7.65 5.45 17.70
N ARG A 82 8.45 4.72 18.50
CA ARG A 82 8.04 3.48 19.21
C ARG A 82 6.80 3.60 20.10
N LYS A 83 6.49 4.81 20.58
CA LYS A 83 5.32 5.08 21.43
C LYS A 83 4.04 5.29 20.62
N ASP A 84 4.19 5.66 19.37
CA ASP A 84 3.08 6.01 18.48
C ASP A 84 2.70 4.86 17.53
N LEU A 85 3.64 3.95 17.28
CA LEU A 85 3.43 2.83 16.37
C LEU A 85 2.83 1.62 17.08
N ASN A 86 1.95 0.90 16.37
CA ASN A 86 1.51 -0.40 16.80
C ASN A 86 2.69 -1.40 16.75
N LEU A 87 2.78 -2.30 17.73
CA LEU A 87 3.85 -3.30 17.81
C LEU A 87 3.90 -4.22 16.59
N HIS A 88 2.74 -4.55 16.02
CA HIS A 88 2.64 -5.34 14.78
C HIS A 88 3.28 -4.61 13.60
N PHE A 89 2.87 -3.35 13.35
CA PHE A 89 3.44 -2.51 12.31
C PHE A 89 4.95 -2.35 12.49
N LEU A 90 5.39 -2.05 13.71
CA LEU A 90 6.80 -1.87 14.02
C LEU A 90 7.61 -3.15 13.79
N GLY A 91 7.09 -4.31 14.20
CA GLY A 91 7.72 -5.61 14.02
C GLY A 91 7.92 -5.96 12.55
N LEU A 92 6.86 -5.86 11.73
CA LEU A 92 6.93 -6.12 10.29
C LEU A 92 7.86 -5.12 9.57
N THR A 93 7.79 -3.85 9.95
CA THR A 93 8.66 -2.80 9.38
C THR A 93 10.14 -3.05 9.73
N LEU A 94 10.46 -3.47 10.94
CA LEU A 94 11.83 -3.84 11.29
C LEU A 94 12.33 -5.05 10.50
N ILE A 95 11.50 -6.09 10.33
CA ILE A 95 11.83 -7.24 9.47
C ILE A 95 12.09 -6.75 8.03
N ALA A 96 11.25 -5.86 7.50
CA ALA A 96 11.43 -5.27 6.19
C ALA A 96 12.77 -4.56 6.05
N VAL A 97 13.11 -3.68 6.99
CA VAL A 97 14.35 -2.89 7.00
C VAL A 97 15.59 -3.79 7.08
N PHE A 98 15.59 -4.79 7.96
CA PHE A 98 16.70 -5.73 8.07
C PHE A 98 16.88 -6.54 6.78
N THR A 99 15.79 -7.09 6.23
CA THR A 99 15.81 -7.86 4.98
C THR A 99 16.29 -6.97 3.82
N PHE A 100 15.76 -5.78 3.68
CA PHE A 100 16.12 -4.84 2.64
C PHE A 100 17.60 -4.47 2.71
N SER A 101 18.12 -4.08 3.89
CA SER A 101 19.52 -3.70 4.08
C SER A 101 20.46 -4.87 3.80
N THR A 102 20.11 -6.08 4.25
CA THR A 102 20.91 -7.29 4.02
C THR A 102 20.94 -7.65 2.55
N MET A 103 19.78 -7.70 1.89
CA MET A 103 19.68 -8.05 0.46
C MET A 103 20.35 -6.99 -0.43
N LEU A 104 20.26 -5.72 -0.07
CA LEU A 104 20.97 -4.66 -0.79
C LEU A 104 22.48 -4.85 -0.72
N SER A 105 23.03 -5.24 0.43
CA SER A 105 24.45 -5.58 0.57
C SER A 105 24.83 -6.85 -0.23
N VAL A 106 23.97 -7.85 -0.24
CA VAL A 106 24.19 -9.09 -1.01
C VAL A 106 24.22 -8.79 -2.50
N PHE A 107 23.21 -8.09 -3.03
CA PHE A 107 23.11 -7.78 -4.45
C PHE A 107 24.26 -6.89 -4.97
N ALA A 108 24.84 -6.07 -4.13
CA ALA A 108 26.01 -5.25 -4.49
C ALA A 108 27.23 -6.07 -4.96
N HIS A 109 27.29 -7.36 -4.61
CA HIS A 109 28.40 -8.25 -4.99
C HIS A 109 28.11 -9.08 -6.27
N TYR A 110 26.88 -9.03 -6.79
CA TYR A 110 26.46 -9.82 -7.97
C TYR A 110 26.01 -8.91 -9.10
N PRO A 111 26.90 -8.51 -10.03
CA PRO A 111 26.52 -7.70 -11.17
C PRO A 111 25.60 -8.50 -12.11
N LEU A 112 24.57 -7.84 -12.64
CA LEU A 112 23.68 -8.39 -13.66
C LEU A 112 23.75 -7.53 -14.92
N PRO A 113 23.61 -8.11 -16.12
CA PRO A 113 23.43 -7.33 -17.34
C PRO A 113 22.09 -6.58 -17.25
N LEU A 114 22.16 -5.27 -17.48
CA LEU A 114 20.99 -4.39 -17.39
C LEU A 114 20.69 -3.80 -18.77
N PRO A 115 19.41 -3.43 -19.04
CA PRO A 115 19.04 -2.77 -20.28
C PRO A 115 19.68 -1.38 -20.35
N ASP A 116 20.15 -0.96 -21.53
CA ASP A 116 20.75 0.37 -21.72
C ASP A 116 19.74 1.51 -21.65
N ASP A 117 18.44 1.22 -21.76
CA ASP A 117 17.36 2.22 -21.76
C ASP A 117 17.01 2.67 -20.34
N LYS A 118 17.38 3.91 -20.02
CA LYS A 118 17.09 4.56 -18.73
C LYS A 118 15.59 4.71 -18.46
N PHE A 119 14.79 4.96 -19.50
CA PHE A 119 13.34 5.13 -19.32
C PHE A 119 12.69 3.79 -18.94
N MET A 120 13.05 2.73 -19.64
CA MET A 120 12.59 1.38 -19.30
C MET A 120 13.01 0.98 -17.87
N ALA A 121 14.28 1.24 -17.52
CA ALA A 121 14.80 1.00 -16.18
C ALA A 121 13.99 1.75 -15.10
N THR A 122 13.63 3.01 -15.36
CA THR A 122 12.81 3.84 -14.47
C THR A 122 11.43 3.24 -14.25
N VAL A 123 10.75 2.83 -15.32
CA VAL A 123 9.41 2.23 -15.24
C VAL A 123 9.45 0.90 -14.47
N ILE A 124 10.43 0.04 -14.78
CA ILE A 124 10.61 -1.25 -14.08
C ILE A 124 10.87 -1.02 -12.59
N THR A 125 11.73 -0.07 -12.25
CA THR A 125 12.01 0.30 -10.85
C THR A 125 10.73 0.72 -10.13
N GLY A 126 9.96 1.62 -10.73
CA GLY A 126 8.69 2.11 -10.18
C GLY A 126 7.67 0.99 -9.97
N LEU A 127 7.52 0.08 -10.94
CA LEU A 127 6.64 -1.08 -10.85
C LEU A 127 7.05 -2.02 -9.73
N ILE A 128 8.31 -2.43 -9.66
CA ILE A 128 8.80 -3.37 -8.65
C ILE A 128 8.67 -2.75 -7.24
N LYS A 129 9.10 -1.50 -7.06
CA LYS A 129 9.03 -0.82 -5.76
C LYS A 129 7.58 -0.59 -5.33
N GLY A 130 6.71 -0.15 -6.26
CA GLY A 130 5.30 0.07 -5.96
C GLY A 130 4.55 -1.20 -5.63
N PHE A 131 4.80 -2.27 -6.36
CA PHE A 131 4.23 -3.58 -6.07
C PHE A 131 4.67 -4.08 -4.69
N SER A 132 5.96 -4.00 -4.39
CA SER A 132 6.53 -4.42 -3.12
C SER A 132 5.97 -3.62 -1.94
N LEU A 133 5.93 -2.28 -2.05
CA LEU A 133 5.36 -1.42 -1.02
C LEU A 133 3.87 -1.69 -0.81
N GLY A 134 3.11 -1.84 -1.90
CA GLY A 134 1.68 -2.17 -1.83
C GLY A 134 1.41 -3.49 -1.10
N LEU A 135 2.24 -4.53 -1.32
CA LEU A 135 2.16 -5.80 -0.59
C LEU A 135 2.46 -5.63 0.90
N MET A 136 3.51 -4.86 1.26
CA MET A 136 3.86 -4.60 2.66
C MET A 136 2.73 -3.85 3.39
N LEU A 137 2.19 -2.80 2.78
CA LEU A 137 1.09 -2.02 3.36
C LEU A 137 -0.17 -2.88 3.58
N LYS A 138 -0.43 -3.81 2.67
CA LYS A 138 -1.57 -4.73 2.77
C LYS A 138 -1.51 -5.63 4.01
N VAL A 139 -0.32 -6.07 4.40
CA VAL A 139 -0.14 -6.91 5.61
C VAL A 139 0.10 -6.06 6.86
N GLY A 140 -0.04 -4.74 6.78
CA GLY A 140 0.13 -3.84 7.91
C GLY A 140 1.60 -3.55 8.28
N GLY A 141 2.52 -3.73 7.33
CA GLY A 141 3.92 -3.34 7.43
C GLY A 141 4.26 -2.14 6.55
N SER A 142 5.52 -1.74 6.54
CA SER A 142 6.05 -0.69 5.68
C SER A 142 7.52 -0.97 5.33
N SER A 143 8.01 -0.33 4.28
CA SER A 143 9.45 -0.33 3.95
C SER A 143 10.29 0.56 4.89
N GLY A 144 9.64 1.24 5.83
CA GLY A 144 10.29 2.20 6.72
C GLY A 144 10.29 3.63 6.16
N GLY A 145 11.28 4.42 6.57
CA GLY A 145 11.49 5.77 6.05
C GLY A 145 10.42 6.77 6.44
N THR A 146 9.97 7.55 5.47
CA THR A 146 8.95 8.59 5.65
C THR A 146 7.62 8.06 6.17
N ASP A 147 7.32 6.78 5.92
CA ASP A 147 6.08 6.16 6.40
C ASP A 147 6.04 6.08 7.93
N ILE A 148 7.17 5.72 8.56
CA ILE A 148 7.29 5.71 10.03
C ILE A 148 6.99 7.09 10.59
N ILE A 149 7.59 8.13 9.99
CA ILE A 149 7.39 9.52 10.42
C ILE A 149 5.93 9.93 10.16
N GLY A 150 5.39 9.62 8.99
CA GLY A 150 4.03 9.97 8.60
C GLY A 150 2.98 9.38 9.54
N VAL A 151 3.10 8.10 9.89
CA VAL A 151 2.19 7.43 10.84
C VAL A 151 2.30 8.06 12.24
N ALA A 152 3.52 8.34 12.72
CA ALA A 152 3.72 8.98 14.01
C ALA A 152 3.15 10.40 14.06
N LEU A 153 3.36 11.22 13.01
CA LEU A 153 2.83 12.59 12.93
C LEU A 153 1.30 12.62 12.80
N ARG A 154 0.72 11.69 12.04
CA ARG A 154 -0.74 11.54 11.97
C ARG A 154 -1.32 11.28 13.35
N LYS A 155 -0.71 10.39 14.12
CA LYS A 155 -1.19 10.02 15.45
C LYS A 155 -1.02 11.14 16.48
N ARG A 156 0.08 11.92 16.41
CA ARG A 156 0.36 13.03 17.35
C ARG A 156 -0.37 14.32 17.00
N TYR A 157 -0.45 14.65 15.71
CA TYR A 157 -0.85 15.98 15.24
C TYR A 157 -2.00 15.95 14.22
N GLY A 158 -2.49 14.78 13.82
CA GLY A 158 -3.53 14.65 12.80
C GLY A 158 -3.09 14.98 11.38
N ILE A 159 -1.78 15.09 11.12
CA ILE A 159 -1.24 15.47 9.82
C ILE A 159 -1.45 14.30 8.83
N GLU A 160 -1.95 14.59 7.64
CA GLU A 160 -2.11 13.59 6.59
C GLU A 160 -0.75 13.06 6.12
N ILE A 161 -0.58 11.73 6.19
CA ILE A 161 0.67 11.04 5.83
C ILE A 161 1.12 11.40 4.41
N GLY A 162 0.16 11.41 3.47
CA GLY A 162 0.45 11.68 2.06
C GLY A 162 1.03 13.07 1.81
N ARG A 163 0.47 14.09 2.44
CA ARG A 163 0.97 15.48 2.31
C ARG A 163 2.37 15.63 2.88
N PHE A 164 2.60 15.04 4.06
CA PHE A 164 3.91 15.08 4.69
C PHE A 164 4.98 14.35 3.86
N SER A 165 4.68 13.13 3.40
CA SER A 165 5.59 12.36 2.55
C SER A 165 5.86 13.06 1.22
N MET A 166 4.84 13.66 0.60
CA MET A 166 5.00 14.44 -0.63
C MET A 166 5.96 15.61 -0.44
N PHE A 167 5.80 16.38 0.64
CA PHE A 167 6.67 17.53 0.93
C PHE A 167 8.13 17.11 1.11
N ILE A 168 8.40 16.09 1.94
CA ILE A 168 9.76 15.59 2.18
C ILE A 168 10.37 15.02 0.89
N ASN A 169 9.58 14.25 0.15
CA ASN A 169 10.06 13.64 -1.08
C ASN A 169 10.39 14.69 -2.15
N PHE A 170 9.58 15.76 -2.24
CA PHE A 170 9.86 16.88 -3.12
C PHE A 170 11.16 17.61 -2.73
N PHE A 171 11.40 17.77 -1.44
CA PHE A 171 12.63 18.37 -0.93
C PHE A 171 13.86 17.53 -1.25
N ILE A 172 13.80 16.19 -1.01
CA ILE A 172 14.88 15.26 -1.33
C ILE A 172 15.15 15.28 -2.85
N LEU A 173 14.10 15.27 -3.67
CA LEU A 173 14.22 15.32 -5.12
C LEU A 173 14.88 16.62 -5.60
N GLY A 174 14.53 17.75 -4.98
CA GLY A 174 15.17 19.06 -5.25
C GLY A 174 16.65 19.05 -4.92
N LEU A 175 17.04 18.51 -3.76
CA LEU A 175 18.46 18.36 -3.39
C LEU A 175 19.21 17.43 -4.35
N SER A 176 18.53 16.43 -4.91
CA SER A 176 19.13 15.49 -5.86
C SER A 176 19.61 16.16 -7.15
N ILE A 177 19.01 17.28 -7.56
CA ILE A 177 19.42 18.03 -8.78
C ILE A 177 20.90 18.38 -8.73
N GLY A 178 21.40 18.83 -7.58
CA GLY A 178 22.80 19.21 -7.39
C GLY A 178 23.78 18.04 -7.40
N VAL A 179 23.30 16.80 -7.22
CA VAL A 179 24.13 15.59 -7.10
C VAL A 179 24.11 14.78 -8.40
N VAL A 180 22.92 14.49 -8.93
CA VAL A 180 22.75 13.58 -10.07
C VAL A 180 22.34 14.29 -11.36
N GLY A 181 22.09 15.60 -11.30
CA GLY A 181 21.66 16.40 -12.43
C GLY A 181 20.16 16.33 -12.73
N LEU A 182 19.68 17.25 -13.57
CA LEU A 182 18.26 17.40 -13.86
C LEU A 182 17.68 16.19 -14.61
N GLU A 183 18.44 15.62 -15.54
CA GLU A 183 17.99 14.47 -16.34
C GLU A 183 17.63 13.29 -15.45
N ALA A 184 18.53 12.88 -14.53
CA ALA A 184 18.28 11.78 -13.61
C ALA A 184 17.10 12.06 -12.66
N VAL A 185 16.92 13.33 -12.26
CA VAL A 185 15.81 13.74 -11.42
C VAL A 185 14.48 13.61 -12.15
N VAL A 186 14.41 13.94 -13.44
CA VAL A 186 13.20 13.74 -14.26
C VAL A 186 12.86 12.26 -14.37
N TYR A 187 13.83 11.39 -14.66
CA TYR A 187 13.61 9.94 -14.62
C TYR A 187 13.16 9.47 -13.23
N GLY A 188 13.81 9.94 -12.18
CA GLY A 188 13.40 9.64 -10.81
C GLY A 188 11.94 10.04 -10.54
N ALA A 189 11.52 11.23 -10.96
CA ALA A 189 10.14 11.70 -10.80
C ALA A 189 9.12 10.79 -11.53
N VAL A 190 9.44 10.35 -12.75
CA VAL A 190 8.63 9.37 -13.49
C VAL A 190 8.55 8.04 -12.73
N GLY A 191 9.69 7.52 -12.26
CA GLY A 191 9.73 6.28 -11.46
C GLY A 191 8.89 6.38 -10.19
N LEU A 192 8.90 7.54 -9.54
CA LEU A 192 8.08 7.82 -8.36
C LEU A 192 6.59 7.84 -8.66
N TYR A 193 6.20 8.45 -9.75
CA TYR A 193 4.81 8.44 -10.21
C TYR A 193 4.33 7.01 -10.46
N VAL A 194 5.12 6.22 -11.21
CA VAL A 194 4.82 4.80 -11.47
C VAL A 194 4.74 4.00 -10.17
N ASN A 195 5.68 4.21 -9.24
CA ASN A 195 5.67 3.60 -7.91
C ASN A 195 4.37 3.93 -7.16
N GLY A 196 3.97 5.19 -7.09
CA GLY A 196 2.75 5.63 -6.40
C GLY A 196 1.49 4.98 -7.00
N VAL A 197 1.33 5.06 -8.33
CA VAL A 197 0.19 4.45 -9.03
C VAL A 197 0.14 2.93 -8.81
N THR A 198 1.29 2.26 -8.86
CA THR A 198 1.38 0.81 -8.64
C THR A 198 1.04 0.44 -7.20
N THR A 199 1.57 1.18 -6.22
CA THR A 199 1.27 1.00 -4.79
C THR A 199 -0.22 1.13 -4.52
N ASP A 200 -0.84 2.19 -5.03
CA ASP A 200 -2.28 2.43 -4.90
C ASP A 200 -3.10 1.30 -5.52
N ASN A 201 -2.75 0.87 -6.73
CA ASN A 201 -3.46 -0.21 -7.39
C ASN A 201 -3.34 -1.54 -6.64
N VAL A 202 -2.15 -1.90 -6.16
CA VAL A 202 -1.93 -3.11 -5.37
C VAL A 202 -2.70 -3.04 -4.04
N THR A 203 -2.62 -1.92 -3.34
CA THR A 203 -3.30 -1.74 -2.06
C THR A 203 -4.83 -1.81 -2.21
N ARG A 204 -5.39 -1.17 -3.25
CA ARG A 204 -6.84 -1.14 -3.52
C ARG A 204 -7.37 -2.42 -4.17
N SER A 205 -6.56 -3.17 -4.91
CA SER A 205 -7.04 -4.31 -5.72
C SER A 205 -7.69 -5.43 -4.92
N PHE A 206 -7.34 -5.59 -3.66
CA PHE A 206 -7.80 -6.67 -2.82
C PHE A 206 -9.03 -6.35 -1.97
N ASP A 207 -9.40 -5.06 -1.86
CA ASP A 207 -10.50 -4.60 -0.99
C ASP A 207 -11.58 -3.83 -1.75
N LYS A 208 -11.58 -3.95 -3.09
CA LYS A 208 -12.60 -3.28 -3.91
C LYS A 208 -13.99 -3.77 -3.55
N ARG A 209 -14.78 -2.88 -2.94
CA ARG A 209 -16.20 -3.08 -2.72
C ARG A 209 -16.98 -2.11 -3.58
N LYS A 210 -18.09 -2.58 -4.08
CA LYS A 210 -19.04 -1.80 -4.87
C LYS A 210 -20.32 -1.66 -4.06
N GLN A 211 -20.72 -0.42 -3.85
CA GLN A 211 -22.05 -0.11 -3.33
C GLN A 211 -23.03 -0.15 -4.48
N ALA A 212 -24.10 -0.91 -4.35
CA ALA A 212 -25.19 -0.94 -5.31
C ALA A 212 -26.48 -0.43 -4.66
N ILE A 213 -27.13 0.51 -5.34
CA ILE A 213 -28.49 0.96 -5.05
C ILE A 213 -29.35 0.45 -6.19
N ILE A 214 -30.38 -0.33 -5.86
CA ILE A 214 -31.21 -1.04 -6.83
C ILE A 214 -32.67 -0.68 -6.62
N ILE A 215 -33.34 -0.26 -7.68
CA ILE A 215 -34.80 -0.07 -7.73
C ILE A 215 -35.34 -1.05 -8.75
N THR A 216 -36.18 -1.98 -8.32
CA THR A 216 -36.65 -3.11 -9.13
C THR A 216 -38.12 -3.40 -8.85
N ASN A 217 -38.80 -4.05 -9.81
CA ASN A 217 -40.14 -4.53 -9.62
C ASN A 217 -40.24 -5.88 -8.91
N ILE A 218 -39.09 -6.57 -8.74
CA ILE A 218 -38.96 -7.88 -8.06
C ILE A 218 -38.02 -7.82 -6.85
N PRO A 219 -38.26 -6.93 -5.86
CA PRO A 219 -37.31 -6.67 -4.78
C PRO A 219 -37.05 -7.87 -3.87
N ASP A 220 -38.03 -8.77 -3.68
CA ASP A 220 -37.90 -9.96 -2.86
C ASP A 220 -36.99 -11.01 -3.50
N GLU A 221 -37.09 -11.21 -4.81
CA GLU A 221 -36.27 -12.13 -5.58
C GLU A 221 -34.82 -11.65 -5.64
N VAL A 222 -34.62 -10.36 -5.94
CA VAL A 222 -33.28 -9.74 -5.94
C VAL A 222 -32.64 -9.80 -4.55
N SER A 223 -33.40 -9.58 -3.49
CA SER A 223 -32.91 -9.70 -2.11
C SER A 223 -32.48 -11.13 -1.79
N ARG A 224 -33.25 -12.13 -2.23
CA ARG A 224 -32.92 -13.56 -2.06
C ARG A 224 -31.66 -13.90 -2.82
N PHE A 225 -31.56 -13.50 -4.08
CA PHE A 225 -30.37 -13.70 -4.91
C PHE A 225 -29.11 -13.15 -4.26
N ILE A 226 -29.16 -11.91 -3.72
CA ILE A 226 -28.01 -11.27 -3.04
C ILE A 226 -27.63 -12.05 -1.78
N ASN A 227 -28.61 -12.47 -0.98
CA ASN A 227 -28.37 -13.23 0.26
C ASN A 227 -27.77 -14.61 -0.02
N GLU A 228 -28.23 -15.32 -1.05
CA GLU A 228 -27.70 -16.62 -1.49
C GLU A 228 -26.22 -16.51 -1.93
N HIS A 229 -25.80 -15.33 -2.42
CA HIS A 229 -24.41 -15.03 -2.75
C HIS A 229 -23.59 -14.54 -1.54
N GLY A 230 -24.11 -14.74 -0.31
CA GLY A 230 -23.40 -14.44 0.93
C GLY A 230 -23.26 -12.95 1.25
N ARG A 231 -24.18 -12.12 0.75
CA ARG A 231 -24.18 -10.67 1.02
C ARG A 231 -25.50 -10.21 1.63
N GLY A 232 -25.40 -9.30 2.60
CA GLY A 232 -26.55 -8.64 3.17
C GLY A 232 -27.12 -7.61 2.21
N VAL A 233 -28.44 -7.44 2.28
CA VAL A 233 -29.18 -6.38 1.59
C VAL A 233 -30.02 -5.62 2.60
N THR A 234 -30.00 -4.29 2.51
CA THR A 234 -30.87 -3.42 3.31
C THR A 234 -31.91 -2.80 2.42
N ARG A 235 -33.17 -2.84 2.84
CA ARG A 235 -34.29 -2.28 2.10
C ARG A 235 -34.69 -0.95 2.72
N PHE A 236 -34.84 0.08 1.88
CA PHE A 236 -35.39 1.38 2.23
C PHE A 236 -36.68 1.61 1.48
N GLU A 237 -37.58 2.46 2.04
CA GLU A 237 -38.71 2.98 1.29
C GLU A 237 -38.31 4.28 0.61
N GLY A 238 -38.28 4.25 -0.72
CA GLY A 238 -38.05 5.42 -1.55
C GLY A 238 -39.37 5.93 -2.16
N ARG A 239 -39.52 7.26 -2.29
CA ARG A 239 -40.66 7.86 -2.98
C ARG A 239 -40.21 8.52 -4.27
N GLY A 240 -40.83 8.13 -5.39
CA GLY A 240 -40.55 8.73 -6.69
C GLY A 240 -40.91 10.21 -6.72
N GLY A 241 -39.96 11.08 -7.04
CA GLY A 241 -40.15 12.53 -7.06
C GLY A 241 -41.20 12.98 -8.10
N TYR A 242 -41.28 12.28 -9.21
CA TYR A 242 -42.25 12.59 -10.27
C TYR A 242 -43.58 11.85 -10.09
N THR A 243 -43.53 10.53 -9.80
CA THR A 243 -44.74 9.69 -9.73
C THR A 243 -45.43 9.74 -8.37
N GLY A 244 -44.72 10.18 -7.30
CA GLY A 244 -45.20 10.11 -5.92
C GLY A 244 -45.33 8.69 -5.35
N GLN A 245 -45.04 7.64 -6.15
CA GLN A 245 -45.18 6.25 -5.76
C GLN A 245 -44.08 5.83 -4.79
N VAL A 246 -44.46 5.05 -3.77
CA VAL A 246 -43.50 4.42 -2.85
C VAL A 246 -42.95 3.16 -3.52
N ARG A 247 -41.63 3.03 -3.57
CA ARG A 247 -40.94 1.85 -4.13
C ARG A 247 -39.82 1.40 -3.19
N PRO A 248 -39.63 0.09 -3.03
CA PRO A 248 -38.51 -0.42 -2.29
C PRO A 248 -37.20 -0.14 -3.02
N VAL A 249 -36.21 0.36 -2.27
CA VAL A 249 -34.84 0.60 -2.73
C VAL A 249 -33.95 -0.37 -1.98
N LEU A 250 -33.20 -1.18 -2.70
CA LEU A 250 -32.26 -2.14 -2.13
C LEU A 250 -30.86 -1.53 -2.10
N PHE A 251 -30.23 -1.62 -0.94
CA PHE A 251 -28.84 -1.21 -0.74
C PHE A 251 -28.01 -2.43 -0.38
N THR A 252 -26.89 -2.62 -1.07
CA THR A 252 -25.98 -3.74 -0.80
C THR A 252 -24.54 -3.38 -1.13
N LEU A 253 -23.61 -4.12 -0.52
CA LEU A 253 -22.17 -4.02 -0.76
C LEU A 253 -21.67 -5.33 -1.36
N LEU A 254 -21.18 -5.26 -2.58
CA LEU A 254 -20.80 -6.40 -3.40
C LEU A 254 -19.32 -6.37 -3.78
N SER A 255 -18.75 -7.53 -4.07
CA SER A 255 -17.49 -7.61 -4.80
C SER A 255 -17.68 -7.30 -6.29
N PRO A 256 -16.63 -6.92 -7.04
CA PRO A 256 -16.76 -6.70 -8.48
C PRO A 256 -17.36 -7.89 -9.25
N GLY A 257 -16.99 -9.13 -8.87
CA GLY A 257 -17.56 -10.33 -9.48
C GLY A 257 -19.05 -10.50 -9.20
N GLN A 258 -19.50 -10.22 -7.97
CA GLN A 258 -20.92 -10.27 -7.60
C GLN A 258 -21.75 -9.19 -8.31
N VAL A 259 -21.17 -8.04 -8.61
CA VAL A 259 -21.82 -7.00 -9.43
C VAL A 259 -22.11 -7.52 -10.84
N VAL A 260 -21.18 -8.25 -11.45
CA VAL A 260 -21.42 -8.84 -12.79
C VAL A 260 -22.54 -9.86 -12.74
N GLN A 261 -22.59 -10.70 -11.70
CA GLN A 261 -23.67 -11.68 -11.50
C GLN A 261 -25.02 -11.01 -11.30
N LEU A 262 -25.06 -9.96 -10.46
CA LEU A 262 -26.27 -9.17 -10.22
C LEU A 262 -26.80 -8.52 -11.53
N LYS A 263 -25.91 -7.90 -12.33
CA LYS A 263 -26.30 -7.30 -13.61
C LYS A 263 -26.88 -8.32 -14.59
N ARG A 264 -26.29 -9.53 -14.62
CA ARG A 264 -26.81 -10.62 -15.45
C ARG A 264 -28.19 -11.05 -14.97
N TYR A 265 -28.36 -11.27 -13.68
CA TYR A 265 -29.62 -11.66 -13.07
C TYR A 265 -30.73 -10.64 -13.37
N LEU A 266 -30.47 -9.34 -13.15
CA LEU A 266 -31.44 -8.27 -13.42
C LEU A 266 -31.81 -8.17 -14.92
N LYS A 267 -30.83 -8.32 -15.81
CA LYS A 267 -31.08 -8.34 -17.25
C LYS A 267 -32.02 -9.46 -17.67
N GLU A 268 -31.96 -10.60 -16.99
CA GLU A 268 -32.81 -11.78 -17.32
C GLU A 268 -34.18 -11.70 -16.67
N HIS A 269 -34.35 -11.05 -15.51
CA HIS A 269 -35.58 -11.12 -14.71
C HIS A 269 -36.32 -9.77 -14.56
N ASP A 270 -35.63 -8.64 -14.66
CA ASP A 270 -36.22 -7.29 -14.63
C ASP A 270 -35.37 -6.29 -15.42
N GLU A 271 -35.54 -6.27 -16.70
CA GLU A 271 -34.81 -5.38 -17.62
C GLU A 271 -35.07 -3.89 -17.34
N ASN A 272 -36.18 -3.55 -16.66
CA ASN A 272 -36.53 -2.19 -16.27
C ASN A 272 -35.93 -1.78 -14.90
N ALA A 273 -35.17 -2.64 -14.25
CA ALA A 273 -34.53 -2.32 -12.99
C ALA A 273 -33.51 -1.17 -13.16
N PHE A 274 -33.55 -0.21 -12.24
CA PHE A 274 -32.54 0.83 -12.15
C PHE A 274 -31.47 0.42 -11.16
N VAL A 275 -30.21 0.47 -11.56
CA VAL A 275 -29.07 0.12 -10.71
C VAL A 275 -28.00 1.20 -10.78
N SER A 276 -27.69 1.82 -9.65
CA SER A 276 -26.55 2.70 -9.49
C SER A 276 -25.43 1.96 -8.75
N ILE A 277 -24.23 1.95 -9.32
CA ILE A 277 -23.06 1.26 -8.74
C ILE A 277 -21.92 2.26 -8.59
N CYS A 278 -21.48 2.43 -7.33
CA CYS A 278 -20.36 3.30 -6.96
C CYS A 278 -19.25 2.50 -6.31
N ASP A 279 -18.01 3.01 -6.35
CA ASP A 279 -16.93 2.48 -5.55
C ASP A 279 -17.13 2.84 -4.09
N ALA A 280 -17.10 1.84 -3.20
CA ALA A 280 -17.05 2.08 -1.77
C ALA A 280 -15.58 2.23 -1.36
N SER A 281 -15.20 3.42 -0.93
CA SER A 281 -13.82 3.74 -0.56
C SER A 281 -13.32 2.92 0.63
N GLU A 282 -14.18 2.68 1.60
CA GLU A 282 -13.90 1.86 2.79
C GLU A 282 -15.18 1.26 3.34
N VAL A 283 -15.11 0.01 3.77
CA VAL A 283 -16.23 -0.70 4.41
C VAL A 283 -15.72 -1.41 5.65
N LEU A 284 -16.26 -1.02 6.80
CA LEU A 284 -15.94 -1.57 8.11
C LEU A 284 -17.15 -2.26 8.72
N GLY A 285 -16.94 -3.36 9.42
CA GLY A 285 -17.98 -4.06 10.16
C GLY A 285 -18.04 -5.56 9.91
N LYS A 286 -19.09 -6.20 10.45
CA LYS A 286 -19.26 -7.65 10.36
C LYS A 286 -19.37 -8.12 8.90
N GLY A 287 -18.52 -9.04 8.49
CA GLY A 287 -18.44 -9.51 7.10
C GLY A 287 -17.52 -8.70 6.18
N PHE A 288 -16.88 -7.65 6.71
CA PHE A 288 -15.93 -6.77 6.04
C PHE A 288 -14.68 -6.57 6.91
N LYS A 289 -13.94 -5.50 6.70
CA LYS A 289 -12.76 -5.16 7.49
C LYS A 289 -13.12 -4.93 8.96
N SER A 290 -12.33 -5.49 9.87
CA SER A 290 -12.58 -5.35 11.31
C SER A 290 -12.26 -3.93 11.81
N TRP A 291 -13.07 -3.39 12.73
CA TRP A 291 -12.76 -2.16 13.47
C TRP A 291 -11.43 -2.21 14.22
N ARG A 292 -10.93 -3.42 14.54
CA ARG A 292 -9.63 -3.61 15.21
C ARG A 292 -8.42 -3.44 14.27
N SER A 293 -8.66 -3.32 12.96
CA SER A 293 -7.60 -3.12 11.95
C SER A 293 -7.33 -1.64 11.65
N LEU A 294 -8.00 -0.74 12.35
CA LEU A 294 -7.71 0.69 12.38
C LEU A 294 -6.69 0.99 13.49
#